data_5edcd137aed726b8305448b25f4547d3
#
_entry.id   5edcd137aed726b8305448b25f4547d3
#
_cell.length_a   1.000
_cell.length_b   1.000
_cell.length_c   1.000
_cell.angle_alpha   90.00
_cell.angle_beta   90.00
_cell.angle_gamma   90.00
#
_symmetry.space_group_name_H-M   'P 1'
#
loop_
_entity.id
_entity.type
_entity.pdbx_description
1 polymer ?
#
loop_
_entity_poly.entity_id
_entity_poly.type
_entity_poly.pdbx_seq_one_letter_code
_entity_poly.pdbx_strand_id
1 'polypeptide(L)'
;MMDNMDPFTSIFDDFGFHFGGGPTEERETPKGGNVVMDLYVTLEELYNGNFVEITRNKPVIKAAKGTRKCNCRQEMKAKRLGPTRFQMMQETVCDECPNIKLVNEERGLEAEIEPGMVDGQETRFIGEGEPHIDGDPGDLFLRIKTLPHPVFERRGDDLYTNVTISLQDALVGFKFDIQHLDGRKISIEREKITWPGARIRKKGEGMPNYHDNSQKEHSM
;
A
#
# COMPACT_ATOMS: atom_id res chain seq x y z
N MET A 1 33.10 -15.34 -52.42
CA MET A 1 33.25 -15.60 -50.98
C MET A 1 32.35 -16.77 -50.68
N MET A 2 32.95 -17.92 -50.46
CA MET A 2 32.21 -19.18 -50.23
C MET A 2 31.91 -19.28 -48.75
N ASP A 3 30.61 -19.24 -48.44
CA ASP A 3 30.13 -19.51 -47.08
C ASP A 3 30.27 -21.00 -46.78
N ASN A 4 31.13 -21.29 -45.82
CA ASN A 4 31.36 -22.63 -45.30
C ASN A 4 30.19 -23.00 -44.39
N MET A 5 29.12 -23.56 -44.96
CA MET A 5 28.05 -24.18 -44.21
C MET A 5 28.55 -25.52 -43.67
N ASP A 6 28.77 -25.62 -42.37
CA ASP A 6 29.07 -26.88 -41.69
C ASP A 6 27.90 -27.86 -41.86
N PRO A 7 28.13 -29.00 -42.50
CA PRO A 7 27.08 -30.00 -42.79
C PRO A 7 26.54 -30.69 -41.51
N PHE A 8 27.10 -30.42 -40.34
CA PHE A 8 26.67 -31.02 -39.07
C PHE A 8 25.51 -30.29 -38.37
N THR A 9 25.30 -29.02 -38.67
CA THR A 9 24.21 -28.24 -38.04
C THR A 9 22.82 -28.60 -38.59
N SER A 10 22.73 -29.07 -39.83
CA SER A 10 21.42 -29.36 -40.46
C SER A 10 20.81 -30.70 -40.00
N ILE A 11 21.62 -31.63 -39.47
CA ILE A 11 21.14 -32.96 -39.04
C ILE A 11 20.45 -32.89 -37.67
N PHE A 12 20.78 -31.90 -36.83
CA PHE A 12 20.18 -31.74 -35.51
C PHE A 12 18.88 -30.92 -35.49
N ASP A 13 18.61 -30.11 -36.53
CA ASP A 13 17.38 -29.35 -36.67
C ASP A 13 16.18 -30.24 -37.04
N ASP A 14 16.43 -31.35 -37.77
CA ASP A 14 15.35 -32.22 -38.28
C ASP A 14 14.90 -33.28 -37.24
N PHE A 15 15.68 -33.50 -36.16
CA PHE A 15 15.34 -34.45 -35.09
C PHE A 15 14.67 -33.84 -33.87
N GLY A 16 14.29 -32.57 -33.90
CA GLY A 16 13.47 -31.95 -32.85
C GLY A 16 14.06 -31.95 -31.42
N PHE A 17 15.39 -32.21 -31.28
CA PHE A 17 16.06 -32.03 -29.99
C PHE A 17 16.41 -30.55 -29.81
N HIS A 18 15.41 -29.76 -29.45
CA HIS A 18 15.60 -28.46 -28.88
C HIS A 18 16.35 -28.64 -27.54
N PHE A 19 17.69 -28.63 -27.60
CA PHE A 19 18.52 -28.29 -26.43
C PHE A 19 18.50 -26.77 -26.26
N GLY A 20 17.30 -26.21 -26.21
CA GLY A 20 17.06 -24.82 -25.89
C GLY A 20 16.82 -24.76 -24.40
N GLY A 21 17.61 -23.96 -23.68
CA GLY A 21 17.42 -23.68 -22.28
C GLY A 21 15.95 -23.35 -22.01
N GLY A 22 15.31 -24.17 -21.18
CA GLY A 22 14.01 -23.79 -20.65
C GLY A 22 14.12 -22.41 -20.06
N PRO A 23 13.02 -21.64 -20.03
CA PRO A 23 13.04 -20.36 -19.37
C PRO A 23 13.59 -20.61 -17.96
N THR A 24 14.68 -19.94 -17.63
CA THR A 24 15.10 -19.80 -16.25
C THR A 24 13.90 -19.18 -15.56
N GLU A 25 13.05 -20.01 -14.91
CA GLU A 25 12.11 -19.51 -13.94
C GLU A 25 12.95 -18.72 -12.94
N GLU A 26 12.96 -17.41 -13.10
CA GLU A 26 13.42 -16.51 -12.05
C GLU A 26 12.57 -16.91 -10.83
N ARG A 27 13.19 -17.61 -9.89
CA ARG A 27 12.53 -18.02 -8.66
C ARG A 27 12.16 -16.72 -7.95
N GLU A 28 10.91 -16.35 -8.03
CA GLU A 28 10.38 -15.23 -7.26
C GLU A 28 10.76 -15.48 -5.81
N THR A 29 11.52 -14.54 -5.23
CA THR A 29 11.85 -14.58 -3.80
C THR A 29 10.55 -14.60 -3.02
N PRO A 30 10.33 -15.57 -2.13
CA PRO A 30 9.10 -15.61 -1.35
C PRO A 30 8.97 -14.33 -0.53
N LYS A 31 7.76 -13.79 -0.46
CA LYS A 31 7.47 -12.52 0.22
C LYS A 31 6.63 -12.76 1.46
N GLY A 32 6.93 -12.02 2.52
CA GLY A 32 6.15 -12.02 3.75
C GLY A 32 4.74 -11.50 3.56
N GLY A 33 3.85 -11.72 4.54
CA GLY A 33 2.48 -11.26 4.51
C GLY A 33 2.38 -9.73 4.52
N ASN A 34 1.46 -9.19 3.74
CA ASN A 34 1.13 -7.77 3.82
C ASN A 34 0.28 -7.49 5.06
N VAL A 35 0.48 -6.33 5.67
CA VAL A 35 -0.28 -5.85 6.83
C VAL A 35 -1.11 -4.65 6.40
N VAL A 36 -2.38 -4.61 6.82
CA VAL A 36 -3.24 -3.43 6.63
C VAL A 36 -3.54 -2.85 8.00
N MET A 37 -3.34 -1.54 8.16
CA MET A 37 -3.62 -0.81 9.38
C MET A 37 -4.51 0.39 9.05
N ASP A 38 -5.57 0.58 9.82
CA ASP A 38 -6.45 1.74 9.68
C ASP A 38 -5.86 2.95 10.45
N LEU A 39 -5.72 4.08 9.75
CA LEU A 39 -5.28 5.35 10.30
C LEU A 39 -6.48 6.28 10.41
N TYR A 40 -6.85 6.63 11.63
CA TYR A 40 -7.97 7.54 11.88
C TYR A 40 -7.52 8.99 11.80
N VAL A 41 -8.15 9.73 10.90
CA VAL A 41 -7.78 11.10 10.54
C VAL A 41 -8.98 12.01 10.68
N THR A 42 -8.78 13.22 11.19
CA THR A 42 -9.82 14.25 11.27
C THR A 42 -10.06 14.94 9.94
N LEU A 43 -11.21 15.61 9.81
CA LEU A 43 -11.55 16.32 8.58
C LEU A 43 -10.64 17.55 8.36
N GLU A 44 -10.18 18.17 9.44
CA GLU A 44 -9.23 19.28 9.44
C GLU A 44 -7.87 18.86 8.90
N GLU A 45 -7.39 17.67 9.27
CA GLU A 45 -6.12 17.11 8.77
C GLU A 45 -6.21 16.78 7.28
N LEU A 46 -7.36 16.26 6.83
CA LEU A 46 -7.59 16.01 5.41
C LEU A 46 -7.75 17.29 4.58
N TYR A 47 -8.10 18.41 5.23
CA TYR A 47 -8.21 19.70 4.58
C TYR A 47 -6.87 20.42 4.48
N ASN A 48 -6.11 20.47 5.57
CA ASN A 48 -4.86 21.23 5.69
C ASN A 48 -3.62 20.41 5.30
N GLY A 49 -3.72 19.08 5.35
CA GLY A 49 -2.57 18.18 5.36
C GLY A 49 -1.92 18.09 6.75
N ASN A 50 -1.34 16.94 7.06
CA ASN A 50 -0.62 16.71 8.31
C ASN A 50 0.40 15.58 8.17
N PHE A 51 1.40 15.55 9.05
CA PHE A 51 2.30 14.42 9.24
C PHE A 51 1.95 13.72 10.55
N VAL A 52 1.67 12.42 10.46
CA VAL A 52 1.30 11.60 11.63
C VAL A 52 2.38 10.57 11.88
N GLU A 53 2.95 10.58 13.07
CA GLU A 53 3.87 9.54 13.51
C GLU A 53 3.09 8.35 14.08
N ILE A 54 3.36 7.17 13.52
CA ILE A 54 2.71 5.91 13.91
C ILE A 54 3.76 4.99 14.49
N THR A 55 3.55 4.55 15.71
CA THR A 55 4.42 3.58 16.36
C THR A 55 3.79 2.19 16.28
N ARG A 56 4.54 1.20 15.76
CA ARG A 56 4.09 -0.19 15.72
C ARG A 56 5.15 -1.16 16.20
N ASN A 57 4.70 -2.28 16.75
CA ASN A 57 5.54 -3.41 17.05
C ASN A 57 5.67 -4.31 15.82
N LYS A 58 6.88 -4.37 15.26
CA LYS A 58 7.19 -5.20 14.09
C LYS A 58 8.05 -6.38 14.50
N PRO A 59 7.69 -7.62 14.13
CA PRO A 59 8.58 -8.76 14.27
C PRO A 59 9.76 -8.62 13.30
N VAL A 60 10.97 -8.67 13.85
CA VAL A 60 12.22 -8.57 13.08
C VAL A 60 13.01 -9.86 13.26
N ILE A 61 13.63 -10.30 12.17
CA ILE A 61 14.46 -11.49 12.17
C ILE A 61 15.83 -11.15 12.75
N LYS A 62 16.22 -11.82 13.83
CA LYS A 62 17.58 -11.74 14.42
C LYS A 62 18.27 -13.09 14.36
N ALA A 63 19.59 -13.07 14.15
CA ALA A 63 20.39 -14.27 14.20
C ALA A 63 20.31 -14.92 15.60
N ALA A 64 20.11 -16.23 15.63
CA ALA A 64 20.12 -17.06 16.83
C ALA A 64 21.24 -18.08 16.76
N LYS A 65 21.62 -18.65 17.90
CA LYS A 65 22.68 -19.69 17.96
C LYS A 65 22.17 -20.97 17.28
N GLY A 66 23.03 -21.61 16.48
CA GLY A 66 22.78 -22.86 15.78
C GLY A 66 22.53 -22.67 14.27
N THR A 67 22.29 -23.78 13.59
CA THR A 67 21.99 -23.84 12.16
C THR A 67 20.61 -24.45 11.94
N ARG A 68 19.95 -24.07 10.86
CA ARG A 68 18.70 -24.65 10.39
C ARG A 68 18.84 -25.11 8.93
N LYS A 69 18.05 -26.09 8.52
CA LYS A 69 17.95 -26.48 7.12
C LYS A 69 17.12 -25.47 6.36
N CYS A 70 17.63 -25.00 5.22
CA CYS A 70 16.97 -24.03 4.33
C CYS A 70 17.13 -24.44 2.86
N ASN A 71 16.43 -23.80 1.94
CA ASN A 71 16.53 -24.04 0.50
C ASN A 71 16.50 -25.52 0.12
N CYS A 72 15.63 -26.28 0.75
CA CYS A 72 15.51 -27.70 0.49
C CYS A 72 15.00 -27.94 -0.94
N ARG A 73 15.77 -28.68 -1.73
CA ARG A 73 15.42 -29.07 -3.10
C ARG A 73 15.47 -30.58 -3.26
N GLN A 74 14.67 -31.09 -4.16
CA GLN A 74 14.72 -32.49 -4.51
C GLN A 74 15.70 -32.66 -5.69
N GLU A 75 16.75 -33.42 -5.45
CA GLU A 75 17.75 -33.76 -6.46
C GLU A 75 17.68 -35.25 -6.81
N MET A 76 17.77 -35.54 -8.10
CA MET A 76 17.89 -36.93 -8.58
C MET A 76 19.35 -37.37 -8.44
N LYS A 77 19.61 -38.27 -7.49
CA LYS A 77 20.96 -38.87 -7.35
C LYS A 77 20.97 -40.30 -7.88
N ALA A 78 21.95 -40.59 -8.72
CA ALA A 78 22.19 -41.96 -9.20
C ALA A 78 22.99 -42.70 -8.14
N LYS A 79 22.37 -43.70 -7.49
CA LYS A 79 23.04 -44.60 -6.55
C LYS A 79 23.51 -45.86 -7.32
N ARG A 80 24.80 -46.15 -7.25
CA ARG A 80 25.39 -47.36 -7.87
C ARG A 80 25.11 -48.58 -7.01
N LEU A 81 24.37 -49.53 -7.54
CA LEU A 81 24.01 -50.78 -6.88
C LEU A 81 24.91 -51.96 -7.29
N GLY A 82 25.76 -51.76 -8.32
CA GLY A 82 26.66 -52.76 -8.85
C GLY A 82 27.49 -52.25 -10.01
N PRO A 83 28.34 -53.09 -10.61
CA PRO A 83 29.28 -52.65 -11.69
C PRO A 83 28.57 -52.03 -12.90
N THR A 84 27.33 -52.43 -13.20
CA THR A 84 26.55 -51.97 -14.36
C THR A 84 25.12 -51.49 -13.99
N ARG A 85 24.80 -51.41 -12.68
CA ARG A 85 23.42 -51.11 -12.24
C ARG A 85 23.35 -49.82 -11.44
N PHE A 86 22.63 -48.84 -11.97
CA PHE A 86 22.37 -47.57 -11.32
C PHE A 86 20.89 -47.49 -11.00
N GLN A 87 20.54 -46.95 -9.81
CA GLN A 87 19.20 -46.60 -9.43
C GLN A 87 19.11 -45.09 -9.22
N MET A 88 18.18 -44.45 -9.90
CA MET A 88 17.90 -43.05 -9.67
C MET A 88 17.00 -42.95 -8.42
N MET A 89 17.48 -42.21 -7.44
CA MET A 89 16.72 -41.93 -6.20
C MET A 89 16.58 -40.43 -6.07
N GLN A 90 15.39 -40.01 -5.65
CA GLN A 90 15.11 -38.62 -5.34
C GLN A 90 15.51 -38.36 -3.88
N GLU A 91 16.46 -37.47 -3.68
CA GLU A 91 16.95 -37.10 -2.34
C GLU A 91 16.72 -35.63 -2.10
N THR A 92 16.20 -35.31 -0.91
CA THR A 92 16.04 -33.91 -0.51
C THR A 92 17.37 -33.39 0.00
N VAL A 93 17.95 -32.43 -0.72
CA VAL A 93 19.18 -31.74 -0.34
C VAL A 93 18.80 -30.37 0.20
N CYS A 94 19.26 -30.06 1.40
CA CYS A 94 19.03 -28.77 2.06
C CYS A 94 20.36 -28.09 2.32
N ASP A 95 20.38 -26.78 2.21
CA ASP A 95 21.51 -25.96 2.63
C ASP A 95 21.46 -25.73 4.14
N GLU A 96 22.60 -25.43 4.76
CA GLU A 96 22.68 -25.04 6.16
C GLU A 96 22.70 -23.52 6.26
N CYS A 97 21.64 -22.94 6.85
CA CYS A 97 21.52 -21.52 7.13
C CYS A 97 21.68 -21.21 8.62
N PRO A 98 22.08 -19.99 8.99
CA PRO A 98 22.07 -19.56 10.37
C PRO A 98 20.67 -19.70 10.98
N ASN A 99 20.60 -20.13 12.22
CA ASN A 99 19.34 -20.14 12.93
C ASN A 99 18.88 -18.72 13.22
N ILE A 100 17.57 -18.52 13.25
CA ILE A 100 16.94 -17.22 13.43
C ILE A 100 15.89 -17.25 14.53
N LYS A 101 15.65 -16.08 15.09
CA LYS A 101 14.57 -15.86 16.04
C LYS A 101 13.85 -14.58 15.70
N LEU A 102 12.52 -14.58 15.81
CA LEU A 102 11.70 -13.39 15.70
C LEU A 102 11.71 -12.61 17.02
N VAL A 103 11.96 -11.32 16.94
CA VAL A 103 11.96 -10.40 18.08
C VAL A 103 11.10 -9.21 17.68
N ASN A 104 10.14 -8.85 18.53
CA ASN A 104 9.34 -7.65 18.29
C ASN A 104 10.18 -6.41 18.60
N GLU A 105 10.24 -5.49 17.66
CA GLU A 105 10.85 -4.19 17.80
C GLU A 105 9.82 -3.09 17.53
N GLU A 106 9.90 -2.06 18.34
CA GLU A 106 9.10 -0.87 18.16
C GLU A 106 9.69 -0.02 17.03
N ARG A 107 8.87 0.28 16.01
CA ARG A 107 9.24 1.12 14.88
C ARG A 107 8.30 2.29 14.75
N GLY A 108 8.86 3.50 14.65
CA GLY A 108 8.16 4.71 14.26
C GLY A 108 8.14 4.83 12.74
N LEU A 109 6.97 5.14 12.20
CA LEU A 109 6.74 5.43 10.78
C LEU A 109 6.06 6.79 10.69
N GLU A 110 6.53 7.64 9.78
CA GLU A 110 5.91 8.92 9.48
C GLU A 110 5.00 8.75 8.26
N ALA A 111 3.73 9.05 8.44
CA ALA A 111 2.74 9.02 7.38
C ALA A 111 2.33 10.45 7.02
N GLU A 112 2.49 10.82 5.77
CA GLU A 112 2.03 12.09 5.23
C GLU A 112 0.55 11.95 4.83
N ILE A 113 -0.26 12.89 5.35
CA ILE A 113 -1.66 13.06 4.98
C ILE A 113 -1.75 14.25 4.05
N GLU A 114 -1.92 13.98 2.77
CA GLU A 114 -2.05 15.02 1.76
C GLU A 114 -3.45 15.64 1.78
N PRO A 115 -3.56 16.97 1.51
CA PRO A 115 -4.85 17.63 1.40
C PRO A 115 -5.72 16.99 0.32
N GLY A 116 -6.98 16.73 0.68
CA GLY A 116 -7.95 16.14 -0.26
C GLY A 116 -8.04 14.63 -0.26
N MET A 117 -7.13 13.91 0.41
CA MET A 117 -7.23 12.44 0.54
C MET A 117 -8.63 11.98 0.92
N VAL A 118 -9.03 10.80 0.46
CA VAL A 118 -10.39 10.26 0.59
C VAL A 118 -10.40 9.10 1.58
N ASP A 119 -11.54 8.88 2.22
CA ASP A 119 -11.76 7.70 3.07
C ASP A 119 -11.53 6.41 2.30
N GLY A 120 -10.78 5.48 2.90
CA GLY A 120 -10.39 4.21 2.27
C GLY A 120 -9.15 4.29 1.38
N GLN A 121 -8.54 5.45 1.16
CA GLN A 121 -7.28 5.57 0.43
C GLN A 121 -6.15 4.88 1.18
N GLU A 122 -5.28 4.18 0.45
CA GLU A 122 -4.18 3.39 1.02
C GLU A 122 -2.83 3.97 0.63
N THR A 123 -1.97 4.15 1.64
CA THR A 123 -0.56 4.50 1.45
C THR A 123 0.31 3.28 1.74
N ARG A 124 1.19 2.92 0.80
CA ARG A 124 2.03 1.73 0.88
C ARG A 124 3.40 2.04 1.44
N PHE A 125 3.80 1.32 2.49
CA PHE A 125 5.16 1.32 3.04
C PHE A 125 5.84 -0.01 2.69
N ILE A 126 6.83 0.09 1.79
CA ILE A 126 7.53 -1.08 1.25
C ILE A 126 8.40 -1.73 2.33
N GLY A 127 8.29 -3.06 2.47
CA GLY A 127 9.09 -3.83 3.41
C GLY A 127 8.70 -3.67 4.89
N GLU A 128 7.61 -2.94 5.17
CA GLU A 128 7.11 -2.76 6.54
C GLU A 128 5.99 -3.74 6.93
N GLY A 129 5.75 -4.81 6.15
CA GLY A 129 4.85 -5.91 6.48
C GLY A 129 5.47 -6.95 7.41
N GLU A 130 4.94 -8.17 7.34
CA GLU A 130 5.47 -9.31 8.09
C GLU A 130 6.79 -9.81 7.46
N PRO A 131 7.78 -10.22 8.28
CA PRO A 131 9.02 -10.77 7.78
C PRO A 131 8.81 -12.17 7.20
N HIS A 132 9.53 -12.50 6.14
CA HIS A 132 9.65 -13.87 5.64
C HIS A 132 11.03 -14.42 5.98
N ILE A 133 11.09 -15.70 6.40
CA ILE A 133 12.32 -16.32 6.92
C ILE A 133 13.40 -16.47 5.83
N ASP A 134 12.97 -16.80 4.62
CA ASP A 134 13.87 -17.09 3.47
C ASP A 134 13.53 -16.19 2.27
N GLY A 135 13.01 -14.98 2.52
CA GLY A 135 12.59 -14.06 1.48
C GLY A 135 12.49 -12.62 1.96
N ASP A 136 11.83 -11.80 1.17
CA ASP A 136 11.63 -10.39 1.46
C ASP A 136 10.46 -10.17 2.43
N PRO A 137 10.50 -9.13 3.27
CA PRO A 137 9.35 -8.75 4.08
C PRO A 137 8.18 -8.31 3.21
N GLY A 138 6.96 -8.47 3.71
CA GLY A 138 5.76 -7.92 3.11
C GLY A 138 5.69 -6.41 3.19
N ASP A 139 4.59 -5.83 2.74
CA ASP A 139 4.35 -4.39 2.77
C ASP A 139 3.30 -4.05 3.83
N LEU A 140 3.36 -2.82 4.34
CA LEU A 140 2.33 -2.24 5.19
C LEU A 140 1.48 -1.29 4.35
N PHE A 141 0.16 -1.45 4.42
CA PHE A 141 -0.81 -0.54 3.84
C PHE A 141 -1.49 0.22 4.97
N LEU A 142 -1.31 1.53 4.99
CA LEU A 142 -2.07 2.42 5.86
C LEU A 142 -3.32 2.86 5.13
N ARG A 143 -4.48 2.50 5.65
CA ARG A 143 -5.77 2.87 5.11
C ARG A 143 -6.34 4.04 5.91
N ILE A 144 -6.63 5.14 5.22
CA ILE A 144 -7.23 6.32 5.83
C ILE A 144 -8.69 6.04 6.22
N LYS A 145 -9.04 6.37 7.45
CA LYS A 145 -10.38 6.33 8.00
C LYS A 145 -10.75 7.71 8.54
N THR A 146 -11.71 8.35 7.90
CA THR A 146 -12.16 9.68 8.31
C THR A 146 -13.00 9.60 9.56
N LEU A 147 -12.61 10.35 10.59
CA LEU A 147 -13.42 10.51 11.80
C LEU A 147 -14.63 11.41 11.51
N PRO A 148 -15.79 11.13 12.16
CA PRO A 148 -16.96 11.99 12.04
C PRO A 148 -16.67 13.38 12.63
N HIS A 149 -17.02 14.45 11.90
CA HIS A 149 -16.83 15.81 12.35
C HIS A 149 -18.14 16.39 12.90
N PRO A 150 -18.12 17.17 14.01
CA PRO A 150 -19.34 17.63 14.68
C PRO A 150 -20.16 18.63 13.85
N VAL A 151 -19.52 19.39 12.96
CA VAL A 151 -20.16 20.46 12.19
C VAL A 151 -20.33 20.10 10.73
N PHE A 152 -19.34 19.44 10.12
CA PHE A 152 -19.31 19.18 8.69
C PHE A 152 -19.45 17.69 8.37
N GLU A 153 -20.17 17.41 7.29
CA GLU A 153 -20.24 16.11 6.65
C GLU A 153 -19.63 16.22 5.26
N ARG A 154 -18.58 15.45 4.97
CA ARG A 154 -17.95 15.40 3.66
C ARG A 154 -18.72 14.47 2.72
N ARG A 155 -19.05 14.94 1.52
CA ARG A 155 -19.64 14.13 0.45
C ARG A 155 -18.89 14.41 -0.85
N GLY A 156 -17.92 13.56 -1.19
CA GLY A 156 -16.96 13.83 -2.25
C GLY A 156 -16.07 15.01 -1.90
N ASP A 157 -16.07 16.04 -2.73
CA ASP A 157 -15.31 17.28 -2.51
C ASP A 157 -16.17 18.40 -1.88
N ASP A 158 -17.46 18.15 -1.67
CA ASP A 158 -18.36 19.11 -1.03
C ASP A 158 -18.45 18.88 0.48
N LEU A 159 -18.53 19.97 1.24
CA LEU A 159 -18.80 19.98 2.68
C LEU A 159 -20.24 20.40 2.95
N TYR A 160 -20.95 19.61 3.74
CA TYR A 160 -22.32 19.86 4.17
C TYR A 160 -22.35 20.16 5.64
N THR A 161 -23.15 21.13 6.04
CA THR A 161 -23.44 21.45 7.43
C THR A 161 -24.91 21.77 7.61
N ASN A 162 -25.46 21.33 8.73
CA ASN A 162 -26.84 21.64 9.11
C ASN A 162 -26.86 22.79 10.12
N VAL A 163 -27.60 23.85 9.79
CA VAL A 163 -27.71 25.03 10.64
C VAL A 163 -29.15 25.21 11.04
N THR A 164 -29.40 25.42 12.33
CA THR A 164 -30.70 25.72 12.86
C THR A 164 -30.80 27.23 13.07
N ILE A 165 -31.84 27.86 12.52
CA ILE A 165 -32.13 29.28 12.65
C ILE A 165 -33.50 29.49 13.34
N SER A 166 -33.71 30.63 13.95
CA SER A 166 -35.01 30.96 14.52
C SER A 166 -36.06 31.25 13.42
N LEU A 167 -37.33 31.13 13.74
CA LEU A 167 -38.42 31.50 12.81
C LEU A 167 -38.36 32.99 12.44
N GLN A 168 -37.97 33.84 13.37
CA GLN A 168 -37.81 35.27 13.13
C GLN A 168 -36.71 35.50 12.07
N ASP A 169 -35.54 34.87 12.23
CA ASP A 169 -34.45 34.98 11.30
C ASP A 169 -34.80 34.41 9.91
N ALA A 170 -35.61 33.35 9.90
CA ALA A 170 -36.08 32.75 8.64
C ALA A 170 -37.00 33.69 7.85
N LEU A 171 -37.76 34.58 8.52
CA LEU A 171 -38.68 35.53 7.90
C LEU A 171 -38.04 36.87 7.57
N VAL A 172 -37.19 37.39 8.45
CA VAL A 172 -36.58 38.72 8.32
C VAL A 172 -35.26 38.68 7.54
N GLY A 173 -34.59 37.57 7.62
CA GLY A 173 -33.21 37.37 7.13
C GLY A 173 -32.24 37.13 8.28
N PHE A 174 -31.10 36.55 7.98
CA PHE A 174 -30.11 36.17 8.97
C PHE A 174 -28.68 36.43 8.47
N LYS A 175 -27.78 36.56 9.44
CA LYS A 175 -26.35 36.60 9.24
C LYS A 175 -25.68 35.86 10.40
N PHE A 176 -24.88 34.87 10.10
CA PHE A 176 -24.04 34.16 11.08
C PHE A 176 -22.72 33.71 10.45
N ASP A 177 -21.76 33.43 11.32
CA ASP A 177 -20.46 32.98 10.91
C ASP A 177 -20.30 31.50 11.30
N ILE A 178 -19.74 30.70 10.36
CA ILE A 178 -19.35 29.31 10.60
C ILE A 178 -17.82 29.25 10.56
N GLN A 179 -17.22 28.59 11.54
CA GLN A 179 -15.80 28.32 11.53
C GLN A 179 -15.51 27.16 10.56
N HIS A 180 -14.67 27.42 9.57
CA HIS A 180 -14.24 26.44 8.59
C HIS A 180 -13.12 25.55 9.12
N LEU A 181 -12.77 24.47 8.39
CA LEU A 181 -11.75 23.47 8.77
C LEU A 181 -10.32 24.07 8.90
N ASP A 182 -10.04 25.18 8.22
CA ASP A 182 -8.79 25.93 8.34
C ASP A 182 -8.81 27.03 9.43
N GLY A 183 -9.89 27.09 10.20
CA GLY A 183 -10.08 28.10 11.25
C GLY A 183 -10.63 29.44 10.77
N ARG A 184 -10.75 29.68 9.46
CA ARG A 184 -11.39 30.88 8.93
C ARG A 184 -12.87 30.96 9.32
N LYS A 185 -13.40 32.17 9.47
CA LYS A 185 -14.84 32.39 9.64
C LYS A 185 -15.48 32.67 8.28
N ILE A 186 -16.44 31.85 7.90
CA ILE A 186 -17.25 32.05 6.69
C ILE A 186 -18.57 32.67 7.09
N SER A 187 -18.83 33.91 6.63
CA SER A 187 -20.08 34.58 6.86
C SER A 187 -21.15 34.12 5.87
N ILE A 188 -22.26 33.70 6.41
CA ILE A 188 -23.46 33.32 5.65
C ILE A 188 -24.56 34.32 5.97
N GLU A 189 -25.03 35.02 4.95
CA GLU A 189 -26.10 35.99 5.06
C GLU A 189 -27.18 35.74 4.01
N ARG A 190 -28.41 36.01 4.37
CA ARG A 190 -29.56 35.95 3.50
C ARG A 190 -30.62 36.90 3.95
N GLU A 191 -31.04 37.80 3.06
CA GLU A 191 -32.07 38.80 3.33
C GLU A 191 -33.49 38.36 2.89
N LYS A 192 -33.59 37.19 2.24
CA LYS A 192 -34.86 36.65 1.73
C LYS A 192 -35.41 35.60 2.67
N ILE A 193 -36.75 35.45 2.68
CA ILE A 193 -37.44 34.40 3.41
C ILE A 193 -36.78 33.03 3.11
N THR A 194 -36.51 32.28 4.16
CA THR A 194 -35.85 30.99 4.09
C THR A 194 -36.81 29.89 4.56
N TRP A 195 -37.09 28.95 3.66
CA TRP A 195 -37.94 27.80 3.96
C TRP A 195 -37.16 26.70 4.68
N PRO A 196 -37.81 25.87 5.50
CA PRO A 196 -37.17 24.68 6.07
C PRO A 196 -36.57 23.80 5.00
N GLY A 197 -35.31 23.32 5.19
CA GLY A 197 -34.58 22.50 4.24
C GLY A 197 -34.00 23.29 3.03
N ALA A 198 -34.06 24.64 3.08
CA ALA A 198 -33.38 25.46 2.05
C ALA A 198 -31.87 25.22 2.06
N ARG A 199 -31.27 25.10 0.87
CA ARG A 199 -29.84 24.91 0.73
C ARG A 199 -29.18 26.18 0.22
N ILE A 200 -28.11 26.58 0.91
CA ILE A 200 -27.28 27.71 0.54
C ILE A 200 -25.92 27.18 0.14
N ARG A 201 -25.49 27.47 -1.09
CA ARG A 201 -24.19 27.01 -1.60
C ARG A 201 -23.19 28.16 -1.58
N LYS A 202 -22.04 27.92 -0.91
CA LYS A 202 -20.86 28.79 -0.97
C LYS A 202 -19.84 28.11 -1.88
N LYS A 203 -19.49 28.74 -2.98
CA LYS A 203 -18.48 28.22 -3.93
C LYS A 203 -17.08 28.45 -3.38
N GLY A 204 -16.20 27.46 -3.58
CA GLY A 204 -14.80 27.55 -3.17
C GLY A 204 -14.53 27.22 -1.70
N GLU A 205 -15.55 26.77 -0.96
CA GLU A 205 -15.43 26.39 0.46
C GLU A 205 -15.65 24.87 0.65
N GLY A 206 -15.33 24.06 -0.34
CA GLY A 206 -15.30 22.60 -0.27
C GLY A 206 -13.93 22.06 0.11
N MET A 207 -13.76 20.76 0.05
CA MET A 207 -12.46 20.08 0.22
C MET A 207 -11.52 20.40 -0.95
N PRO A 208 -10.20 20.46 -0.71
CA PRO A 208 -9.24 20.51 -1.79
C PRO A 208 -9.33 19.23 -2.62
N ASN A 209 -9.02 19.33 -3.90
CA ASN A 209 -9.02 18.17 -4.79
C ASN A 209 -7.66 17.49 -4.73
N TYR A 210 -7.64 16.22 -4.33
CA TYR A 210 -6.42 15.42 -4.21
C TYR A 210 -5.64 15.33 -5.54
N HIS A 211 -6.34 15.18 -6.67
CA HIS A 211 -5.71 15.05 -7.99
C HIS A 211 -5.04 16.36 -8.47
N ASP A 212 -5.58 17.52 -8.11
CA ASP A 212 -4.99 18.81 -8.49
C ASP A 212 -3.73 19.12 -7.66
N ASN A 213 -3.70 18.68 -6.41
CA ASN A 213 -2.53 18.84 -5.54
C ASN A 213 -1.36 17.94 -5.99
N SER A 214 -1.62 16.70 -6.40
CA SER A 214 -0.59 15.78 -6.89
C SER A 214 0.09 16.27 -8.18
N GLN A 215 -0.58 17.08 -9.00
CA GLN A 215 0.01 17.68 -10.20
C GLN A 215 0.94 18.86 -9.88
N LYS A 216 0.79 19.53 -8.76
CA LYS A 216 1.67 20.67 -8.37
C LYS A 216 3.02 20.20 -7.82
N GLU A 217 3.10 19.04 -7.20
CA GLU A 217 4.36 18.48 -6.71
C GLU A 217 5.24 17.88 -7.81
N HIS A 218 4.65 17.44 -8.93
CA HIS A 218 5.41 16.90 -10.07
C HIS A 218 5.93 17.95 -11.04
N SER A 219 5.70 19.24 -10.79
CA SER A 219 6.11 20.35 -11.67
C SER A 219 7.21 21.26 -11.09
N MET A 220 7.96 20.78 -10.10
CA MET A 220 9.20 21.45 -9.60
C MET A 220 10.45 20.70 -9.99
#